data_b4739b8342886c7b8ce4e690162e5c6f
#
_entry.id   b4739b8342886c7b8ce4e690162e5c6f
#
_cell.length_a   1.000
_cell.length_b   1.000
_cell.length_c   1.000
_cell.angle_alpha   90.00
_cell.angle_beta   90.00
_cell.angle_gamma   90.00
#
_symmetry.space_group_name_H-M   'P 1'
#
loop_
_entity.id
_entity.type
_entity.pdbx_description
1 polymer ?
#
loop_
_entity_poly.entity_id
_entity_poly.type
_entity_poly.pdbx_seq_one_letter_code
_entity_poly.pdbx_strand_id
1 'polypeptide(L)'
;MMTLIRKILGFVILTLDRLFTPAPEVTREASAQAALDQKTGTWTLYHLESCPFCVKVRRQMKRRAVNIPMKEINEAPSNHQELMAGGKIDQVPCLRYRDDAGMEHWMYESDDINAFLAKL
;
A
#
# COMPACT_ATOMS: atom_id res chain seq x y z
N MET A 1 -11.43 -26.79 3.16
CA MET A 1 -9.98 -27.04 3.14
C MET A 1 -9.18 -25.85 2.59
N MET A 2 -9.48 -25.38 1.38
CA MET A 2 -8.77 -24.21 0.81
C MET A 2 -8.92 -22.95 1.66
N THR A 3 -10.09 -22.70 2.24
CA THR A 3 -10.32 -21.56 3.13
C THR A 3 -9.46 -21.60 4.40
N LEU A 4 -9.29 -22.80 4.98
CA LEU A 4 -8.44 -22.99 6.16
C LEU A 4 -6.97 -22.75 5.83
N ILE A 5 -6.51 -23.27 4.69
CA ILE A 5 -5.14 -23.06 4.21
C ILE A 5 -4.87 -21.57 3.98
N ARG A 6 -5.81 -20.85 3.38
CA ARG A 6 -5.71 -19.40 3.18
C ARG A 6 -5.62 -18.64 4.49
N LYS A 7 -6.41 -19.02 5.50
CA LYS A 7 -6.37 -18.40 6.83
C LYS A 7 -5.05 -18.66 7.52
N ILE A 8 -4.53 -19.89 7.46
CA ILE A 8 -3.24 -20.25 8.05
C ILE A 8 -2.12 -19.49 7.36
N LEU A 9 -2.12 -19.45 6.02
CA LEU A 9 -1.13 -18.71 5.24
C LEU A 9 -1.18 -17.20 5.57
N GLY A 10 -2.37 -16.63 5.65
CA GLY A 10 -2.55 -15.24 6.03
C GLY A 10 -2.02 -14.95 7.42
N PHE A 11 -2.30 -15.83 8.39
CA PHE A 11 -1.78 -15.70 9.75
C PHE A 11 -0.26 -15.76 9.79
N VAL A 12 0.35 -16.70 9.06
CA VAL A 12 1.81 -16.83 8.97
C VAL A 12 2.42 -15.58 8.35
N ILE A 13 1.87 -15.08 7.25
CA ILE A 13 2.35 -13.88 6.56
C ILE A 13 2.30 -12.67 7.50
N LEU A 14 1.18 -12.46 8.21
CA LEU A 14 1.05 -11.33 9.14
C LEU A 14 1.98 -11.46 10.33
N THR A 15 2.15 -12.67 10.85
CA THR A 15 3.08 -12.92 11.98
C THR A 15 4.51 -12.61 11.56
N LEU A 16 4.93 -13.09 10.38
CA LEU A 16 6.26 -12.83 9.85
C LEU A 16 6.46 -11.34 9.58
N ASP A 17 5.44 -10.66 9.04
CA ASP A 17 5.51 -9.21 8.81
C ASP A 17 5.70 -8.45 10.11
N ARG A 18 5.00 -8.83 11.20
CA ARG A 18 5.16 -8.20 12.51
C ARG A 18 6.54 -8.43 13.12
N LEU A 19 7.07 -9.65 13.00
CA LEU A 19 8.36 -10.02 13.57
C LEU A 19 9.53 -9.42 12.77
N PHE A 20 9.39 -9.33 11.46
CA PHE A 20 10.46 -8.90 10.55
C PHE A 20 10.14 -7.59 9.84
N THR A 21 9.28 -6.74 10.45
CA THR A 21 9.00 -5.40 9.91
C THR A 21 10.30 -4.63 9.74
N PRO A 22 10.60 -4.15 8.53
CA PRO A 22 11.85 -3.41 8.29
C PRO A 22 11.86 -2.08 9.04
N ALA A 23 13.04 -1.71 9.53
CA ALA A 23 13.27 -0.35 10.02
C ALA A 23 13.33 0.60 8.83
N PRO A 24 13.00 1.90 9.02
CA PRO A 24 13.18 2.89 7.96
C PRO A 24 14.64 2.96 7.51
N GLU A 25 14.86 2.84 6.20
CA GLU A 25 16.19 2.96 5.59
C GLU A 25 16.49 4.39 5.17
N VAL A 26 15.49 5.26 5.18
CA VAL A 26 15.57 6.64 4.73
C VAL A 26 15.36 7.57 5.91
N THR A 27 16.27 8.51 6.07
CA THR A 27 16.14 9.61 7.03
C THR A 27 15.98 10.91 6.25
N ARG A 28 14.90 11.64 6.53
CA ARG A 28 14.64 12.94 5.92
C ARG A 28 14.63 14.01 7.00
N GLU A 29 14.94 15.25 6.61
CA GLU A 29 14.73 16.39 7.49
C GLU A 29 13.23 16.50 7.82
N ALA A 30 12.90 17.06 8.99
CA ALA A 30 11.52 17.18 9.45
C ALA A 30 10.63 17.93 8.43
N SER A 31 11.15 18.99 7.82
CA SER A 31 10.42 19.77 6.81
C SER A 31 10.17 18.97 5.53
N ALA A 32 11.17 18.20 5.09
CA ALA A 32 11.03 17.34 3.90
C ALA A 32 10.05 16.19 4.15
N GLN A 33 10.09 15.58 5.34
CA GLN A 33 9.15 14.54 5.73
C GLN A 33 7.72 15.08 5.81
N ALA A 34 7.54 16.26 6.39
CA ALA A 34 6.22 16.89 6.48
C ALA A 34 5.64 17.21 5.10
N ALA A 35 6.46 17.70 4.18
CA ALA A 35 6.03 17.96 2.80
C ALA A 35 5.63 16.68 2.08
N LEU A 36 6.39 15.60 2.27
CA LEU A 36 6.07 14.29 1.70
C LEU A 36 4.76 13.75 2.29
N ASP A 37 4.57 13.85 3.60
CA ASP A 37 3.36 13.39 4.29
C ASP A 37 2.11 14.14 3.81
N GLN A 38 2.22 15.44 3.54
CA GLN A 38 1.12 16.22 2.96
C GLN A 38 0.76 15.72 1.56
N LYS A 39 1.76 15.43 0.75
CA LYS A 39 1.58 14.93 -0.61
C LYS A 39 0.94 13.54 -0.58
N THR A 40 1.50 12.60 0.16
CA THR A 40 1.03 11.22 0.22
C THR A 40 -0.25 11.06 1.01
N GLY A 41 -0.60 12.02 1.85
CA GLY A 41 -1.86 12.03 2.60
C GLY A 41 -3.10 12.13 1.70
N THR A 42 -2.94 12.59 0.46
CA THR A 42 -4.01 12.63 -0.55
C THR A 42 -4.11 11.35 -1.38
N TRP A 43 -3.17 10.42 -1.21
CA TRP A 43 -3.12 9.16 -1.92
C TRP A 43 -3.87 8.08 -1.15
N THR A 44 -4.11 6.94 -1.79
CA THR A 44 -4.75 5.79 -1.14
C THR A 44 -4.14 4.50 -1.66
N LEU A 45 -3.77 3.61 -0.75
CA LEU A 45 -3.37 2.25 -1.09
C LEU A 45 -4.54 1.30 -0.80
N TYR A 46 -5.09 0.72 -1.85
CA TYR A 46 -6.09 -0.36 -1.71
C TYR A 46 -5.36 -1.68 -1.57
N HIS A 47 -5.71 -2.45 -0.54
CA HIS A 47 -4.97 -3.66 -0.21
C HIS A 47 -5.85 -4.73 0.42
N LEU A 48 -5.32 -5.94 0.50
CA LEU A 48 -5.80 -7.02 1.37
C LEU A 48 -4.75 -7.26 2.43
N GLU A 49 -5.17 -7.37 3.68
CA GLU A 49 -4.24 -7.46 4.82
C GLU A 49 -3.29 -8.66 4.70
N SER A 50 -3.81 -9.81 4.31
CA SER A 50 -3.04 -11.06 4.21
C SER A 50 -2.46 -11.35 2.83
N CYS A 51 -2.62 -10.45 1.86
CA CYS A 51 -2.07 -10.64 0.52
C CYS A 51 -0.55 -10.44 0.53
N PRO A 52 0.26 -11.41 0.05
CA PRO A 52 1.72 -11.27 0.04
C PRO A 52 2.23 -10.06 -0.75
N PHE A 53 1.61 -9.76 -1.88
CA PHE A 53 1.97 -8.60 -2.70
C PHE A 53 1.65 -7.29 -2.00
N CYS A 54 0.55 -7.24 -1.24
CA CYS A 54 0.20 -6.08 -0.43
C CYS A 54 1.16 -5.90 0.75
N VAL A 55 1.54 -6.99 1.41
CA VAL A 55 2.57 -6.98 2.47
C VAL A 55 3.88 -6.40 1.94
N LYS A 56 4.28 -6.81 0.74
CA LYS A 56 5.49 -6.33 0.07
C LYS A 56 5.48 -4.81 -0.11
N VAL A 57 4.34 -4.24 -0.52
CA VAL A 57 4.18 -2.79 -0.67
C VAL A 57 4.18 -2.09 0.69
N ARG A 58 3.46 -2.62 1.69
CA ARG A 58 3.44 -2.03 3.02
C ARG A 58 4.83 -2.01 3.66
N ARG A 59 5.64 -3.04 3.44
CA ARG A 59 7.03 -3.10 3.91
C ARG A 59 7.90 -2.04 3.22
N GLN A 60 7.71 -1.83 1.93
CA GLN A 60 8.40 -0.78 1.19
C GLN A 60 8.05 0.60 1.72
N MET A 61 6.77 0.84 2.03
CA MET A 61 6.35 2.10 2.66
C MET A 61 7.12 2.37 3.96
N LYS A 62 7.29 1.35 4.79
CA LYS A 62 8.05 1.47 6.04
C LYS A 62 9.53 1.76 5.79
N ARG A 63 10.16 1.04 4.83
CA ARG A 63 11.56 1.26 4.47
C ARG A 63 11.82 2.67 3.98
N ARG A 64 10.90 3.20 3.21
CA ARG A 64 11.03 4.52 2.59
C ARG A 64 10.45 5.64 3.46
N ALA A 65 9.91 5.32 4.63
CA ALA A 65 9.21 6.26 5.51
C ALA A 65 8.15 7.06 4.76
N VAL A 66 7.34 6.36 3.96
CA VAL A 66 6.24 6.93 3.17
C VAL A 66 4.94 6.55 3.86
N ASN A 67 4.11 7.55 4.18
CA ASN A 67 2.85 7.38 4.89
C ASN A 67 1.69 7.65 3.94
N ILE A 68 1.04 6.56 3.48
CA ILE A 68 -0.10 6.63 2.57
C ILE A 68 -1.32 6.05 3.29
N PRO A 69 -2.47 6.74 3.31
CA PRO A 69 -3.71 6.16 3.82
C PRO A 69 -4.04 4.85 3.12
N MET A 70 -4.43 3.85 3.89
CA MET A 70 -4.71 2.53 3.37
C MET A 70 -6.18 2.18 3.55
N LYS A 71 -6.77 1.53 2.53
CA LYS A 71 -8.13 1.00 2.55
C LYS A 71 -8.10 -0.48 2.22
N GLU A 72 -8.46 -1.31 3.20
CA GLU A 72 -8.56 -2.76 3.00
C GLU A 72 -9.90 -3.04 2.31
N ILE A 73 -9.85 -3.74 1.16
CA ILE A 73 -11.03 -3.88 0.29
C ILE A 73 -12.16 -4.72 0.89
N ASN A 74 -11.87 -5.55 1.88
CA ASN A 74 -12.89 -6.36 2.57
C ASN A 74 -13.38 -5.73 3.87
N GLU A 75 -12.76 -4.67 4.35
CA GLU A 75 -13.16 -3.99 5.58
C GLU A 75 -14.50 -3.28 5.42
N ALA A 76 -14.72 -2.66 4.27
CA ALA A 76 -15.98 -1.99 3.94
C ALA A 76 -16.28 -2.17 2.46
N PRO A 77 -17.55 -2.47 2.08
CA PRO A 77 -17.93 -2.60 0.66
C PRO A 77 -17.57 -1.38 -0.19
N SER A 78 -17.63 -0.18 0.41
CA SER A 78 -17.28 1.07 -0.27
C SER A 78 -15.83 1.11 -0.76
N ASN A 79 -14.90 0.44 -0.06
CA ASN A 79 -13.50 0.40 -0.45
C ASN A 79 -13.31 -0.33 -1.77
N HIS A 80 -13.95 -1.48 -1.92
CA HIS A 80 -13.91 -2.23 -3.17
C HIS A 80 -14.63 -1.48 -4.30
N GLN A 81 -15.76 -0.85 -4.00
CA GLN A 81 -16.50 -0.05 -4.96
C GLN A 81 -15.67 1.12 -5.50
N GLU A 82 -14.94 1.81 -4.64
CA GLU A 82 -14.04 2.89 -5.05
C GLU A 82 -12.95 2.39 -6.00
N LEU A 83 -12.35 1.25 -5.69
CA LEU A 83 -11.34 0.62 -6.52
C LEU A 83 -11.89 0.29 -7.90
N MET A 84 -13.06 -0.31 -7.96
CA MET A 84 -13.66 -0.69 -9.24
C MET A 84 -14.16 0.52 -10.04
N ALA A 85 -14.67 1.55 -9.37
CA ALA A 85 -15.15 2.76 -10.03
C ALA A 85 -14.01 3.57 -10.66
N GLY A 86 -12.87 3.67 -9.97
CA GLY A 86 -11.73 4.46 -10.42
C GLY A 86 -10.70 3.66 -11.20
N GLY A 87 -10.20 2.59 -10.60
CA GLY A 87 -9.14 1.75 -11.19
C GLY A 87 -9.65 0.78 -12.25
N LYS A 88 -10.89 0.34 -12.12
CA LYS A 88 -11.58 -0.57 -13.06
C LYS A 88 -11.02 -1.98 -13.14
N ILE A 89 -10.00 -2.31 -12.35
CA ILE A 89 -9.40 -3.63 -12.29
C ILE A 89 -9.51 -4.15 -10.86
N ASP A 90 -10.10 -5.33 -10.69
CA ASP A 90 -10.24 -5.97 -9.39
C ASP A 90 -8.94 -6.66 -8.99
N GLN A 91 -7.96 -5.86 -8.63
CA GLN A 91 -6.62 -6.34 -8.26
C GLN A 91 -6.04 -5.45 -7.17
N VAL A 92 -5.40 -6.06 -6.19
CA VAL A 92 -4.63 -5.37 -5.14
C VAL A 92 -3.21 -5.95 -5.12
N PRO A 93 -2.20 -5.18 -4.70
CA PRO A 93 -2.27 -3.78 -4.26
C PRO A 93 -2.56 -2.83 -5.41
N CYS A 94 -3.24 -1.72 -5.11
CA CYS A 94 -3.46 -0.65 -6.07
C CYS A 94 -3.17 0.69 -5.39
N LEU A 95 -2.28 1.48 -5.97
CA LEU A 95 -1.95 2.82 -5.48
C LEU A 95 -2.69 3.86 -6.31
N ARG A 96 -3.58 4.58 -5.66
CA ARG A 96 -4.23 5.77 -6.21
C ARG A 96 -3.41 6.98 -5.77
N TYR A 97 -2.84 7.71 -6.71
CA TYR A 97 -2.01 8.87 -6.38
C TYR A 97 -2.27 10.02 -7.34
N ARG A 98 -1.92 11.22 -6.90
CA ARG A 98 -1.96 12.42 -7.73
C ARG A 98 -0.54 12.86 -8.01
N ASP A 99 -0.28 13.20 -9.28
CA ASP A 99 1.01 13.77 -9.67
C ASP A 99 1.08 15.28 -9.36
N ASP A 100 2.20 15.91 -9.65
CA ASP A 100 2.41 17.33 -9.37
C ASP A 100 1.47 18.24 -10.19
N ALA A 101 0.96 17.74 -11.32
CA ALA A 101 -0.02 18.44 -12.13
C ALA A 101 -1.46 18.26 -11.62
N GLY A 102 -1.68 17.48 -10.56
CA GLY A 102 -3.00 17.19 -10.01
C GLY A 102 -3.74 16.07 -10.73
N MET A 103 -3.10 15.39 -11.66
CA MET A 103 -3.69 14.24 -12.37
C MET A 103 -3.71 13.01 -11.50
N GLU A 104 -4.87 12.33 -11.47
CA GLU A 104 -5.05 11.11 -10.70
C GLU A 104 -4.60 9.88 -11.50
N HIS A 105 -3.84 9.02 -10.83
CA HIS A 105 -3.33 7.78 -11.41
C HIS A 105 -3.70 6.58 -10.53
N TRP A 106 -3.90 5.43 -11.17
CA TRP A 106 -4.18 4.15 -10.51
C TRP A 106 -3.10 3.17 -10.95
N MET A 107 -2.16 2.89 -10.05
CA MET A 107 -1.02 2.02 -10.33
C MET A 107 -1.27 0.63 -9.74
N TYR A 108 -1.22 -0.38 -10.57
CA TYR A 108 -1.26 -1.78 -10.20
C TYR A 108 0.15 -2.35 -10.21
N GLU A 109 0.30 -3.60 -9.85
CA GLU A 109 1.57 -4.33 -9.77
C GLU A 109 2.49 -3.85 -8.63
N SER A 110 2.72 -4.75 -7.69
CA SER A 110 3.52 -4.45 -6.49
C SER A 110 4.94 -3.98 -6.81
N ASP A 111 5.56 -4.54 -7.85
CA ASP A 111 6.92 -4.16 -8.24
C ASP A 111 6.97 -2.74 -8.78
N ASP A 112 5.98 -2.33 -9.57
CA ASP A 112 5.89 -0.98 -10.10
C ASP A 112 5.63 0.03 -8.99
N ILE A 113 4.74 -0.31 -8.06
CA ILE A 113 4.45 0.53 -6.89
C ILE A 113 5.72 0.70 -6.05
N ASN A 114 6.43 -0.38 -5.77
CA ASN A 114 7.65 -0.34 -4.98
C ASN A 114 8.75 0.48 -5.64
N ALA A 115 8.90 0.37 -6.96
CA ALA A 115 9.85 1.19 -7.72
C ALA A 115 9.48 2.68 -7.65
N PHE A 116 8.19 2.99 -7.73
CA PHE A 116 7.70 4.36 -7.59
C PHE A 116 7.96 4.92 -6.19
N LEU A 117 7.69 4.14 -5.15
CA LEU A 117 7.94 4.56 -3.76
C LEU A 117 9.42 4.78 -3.48
N ALA A 118 10.29 4.04 -4.14
CA ALA A 118 11.74 4.18 -3.99
C ALA A 118 12.27 5.52 -4.51
N LYS A 119 11.51 6.23 -5.32
CA LYS A 119 11.87 7.55 -5.86
C LYS A 119 11.44 8.70 -4.95
N LEU A 120 10.66 8.43 -3.95
CA LEU A 120 10.18 9.45 -2.98
C LEU A 120 11.22 9.70 -1.86
#